data_a410428dc6a69aa2814311a5451cd2ee
#
_entry.id   a410428dc6a69aa2814311a5451cd2ee
#
_cell.length_a   1.000
_cell.length_b   1.000
_cell.length_c   1.000
_cell.angle_alpha   90.00
_cell.angle_beta   90.00
_cell.angle_gamma   90.00
#
_symmetry.space_group_name_H-M   'P 1'
#
loop_
_entity.id
_entity.type
_entity.pdbx_description
1 polymer ?
#
loop_
_entity_poly.entity_id
_entity_poly.type
_entity_poly.pdbx_seq_one_letter_code
_entity_poly.pdbx_strand_id
1 'polypeptide(L)'
;MKLRHALLPLSLLAALPSVAAARGLEVRDMVAMDRVSAPVLTADGGTVVFAKRSVDANLKASTALYARNLRTRDAAPPKQITPAGWNVNSASLSADGQTVYFLSARNGSQQLYAQPVSGGAPRQLTDFPVDVDSYHVSPQDDRVLFSAGVFQACASDLTCTEKKLKDVAGAKASGKVFDSLFVRHWDTWNDGRRNTLFVAPLPAAKAGPVKGASALSATIDGDAPSKPFGGNDDFAWSPDGASVVASIRVAGKQEPWSTNFDLYRFDAAGKQAPVNLTASNPAWDAGPVFSADGKTLFYRAMKRPGFEADRFGLMAMDVASGKTREIAPQWDRSAGGIILSADGASIYTTADDLGEHPLFQIDVASGKATKLIGDGSVTSVDVAGNSVAITRNSLKSNDQVLVGLLPAAGEAIGELRALTPAAGEVLKDVSFGDYEQFEFKGWNNDTVHGYVVKPHNYQEGKSYPVAFLIHGGPQGSFGNGWSYRWNPQTYAGQGYAVVMIDFHGSTGYGQAFTDAISQHWGDRPLEDLQKGWDAALKKYS
;
A
#
# COMPACT_ATOMS: atom_id res chain seq x y z
N MET A 1 -0.14 -89.97 -28.05
CA MET A 1 0.21 -88.90 -27.03
C MET A 1 0.18 -87.54 -27.74
N LYS A 2 -0.87 -86.76 -27.57
CA LYS A 2 -1.03 -85.42 -28.16
C LYS A 2 -1.01 -84.39 -27.02
N LEU A 3 0.08 -83.62 -26.92
CA LEU A 3 0.16 -82.44 -26.01
C LEU A 3 -0.71 -81.32 -26.55
N ARG A 4 -1.65 -80.88 -25.77
CA ARG A 4 -2.42 -79.61 -25.99
C ARG A 4 -1.73 -78.47 -25.25
N HIS A 5 -1.25 -77.51 -26.00
CA HIS A 5 -0.77 -76.22 -25.44
C HIS A 5 -1.96 -75.33 -25.11
N ALA A 6 -2.10 -74.96 -23.85
CA ALA A 6 -3.07 -73.94 -23.41
C ALA A 6 -2.36 -72.60 -23.44
N LEU A 7 -2.86 -71.67 -24.28
CA LEU A 7 -2.49 -70.26 -24.29
C LEU A 7 -3.31 -69.55 -23.26
N LEU A 8 -2.67 -69.01 -22.19
CA LEU A 8 -3.28 -68.05 -21.29
C LEU A 8 -3.28 -66.64 -21.96
N PRO A 9 -4.38 -65.89 -21.94
CA PRO A 9 -4.37 -64.51 -22.38
C PRO A 9 -3.75 -63.63 -21.29
N LEU A 10 -2.66 -62.92 -21.63
CA LEU A 10 -2.04 -61.87 -20.81
C LEU A 10 -2.90 -60.62 -20.91
N SER A 11 -3.72 -60.34 -19.88
CA SER A 11 -4.50 -59.12 -19.78
C SER A 11 -3.57 -57.95 -19.43
N LEU A 12 -3.23 -57.11 -20.40
CA LEU A 12 -2.58 -55.82 -20.15
C LEU A 12 -3.59 -54.90 -19.42
N LEU A 13 -3.45 -54.78 -18.11
CA LEU A 13 -4.06 -53.65 -17.38
C LEU A 13 -3.32 -52.40 -17.79
N ALA A 14 -3.92 -51.58 -18.67
CA ALA A 14 -3.50 -50.22 -18.91
C ALA A 14 -3.75 -49.42 -17.63
N ALA A 15 -2.70 -49.11 -16.87
CA ALA A 15 -2.75 -48.16 -15.80
C ALA A 15 -2.98 -46.77 -16.43
N LEU A 16 -4.24 -46.32 -16.42
CA LEU A 16 -4.56 -44.90 -16.70
C LEU A 16 -3.85 -44.07 -15.63
N PRO A 17 -3.08 -43.04 -16.02
CA PRO A 17 -2.53 -42.14 -15.04
C PRO A 17 -3.72 -41.51 -14.29
N SER A 18 -3.83 -41.77 -13.00
CA SER A 18 -4.74 -41.04 -12.14
C SER A 18 -4.26 -39.59 -12.16
N VAL A 19 -5.00 -38.71 -12.82
CA VAL A 19 -4.82 -37.25 -12.64
C VAL A 19 -5.13 -37.04 -11.15
N ALA A 20 -4.10 -36.76 -10.36
CA ALA A 20 -4.29 -36.41 -8.96
C ALA A 20 -5.23 -35.19 -8.94
N ALA A 21 -6.35 -35.30 -8.23
CA ALA A 21 -7.27 -34.18 -8.06
C ALA A 21 -6.51 -33.03 -7.41
N ALA A 22 -6.63 -31.82 -7.98
CA ALA A 22 -5.99 -30.65 -7.42
C ALA A 22 -6.46 -30.45 -5.97
N ARG A 23 -5.54 -30.18 -5.06
CA ARG A 23 -5.84 -29.90 -3.64
C ARG A 23 -6.25 -28.45 -3.44
N GLY A 24 -6.86 -28.16 -2.32
CA GLY A 24 -7.16 -26.78 -1.93
C GLY A 24 -5.91 -25.99 -1.49
N LEU A 25 -6.02 -24.67 -1.39
CA LEU A 25 -4.98 -23.79 -0.90
C LEU A 25 -4.71 -24.05 0.59
N GLU A 26 -3.46 -24.18 0.96
CA GLU A 26 -2.98 -24.31 2.33
C GLU A 26 -2.23 -23.05 2.80
N VAL A 27 -2.14 -22.87 4.13
CA VAL A 27 -1.39 -21.75 4.72
C VAL A 27 0.08 -21.74 4.27
N ARG A 28 0.70 -22.91 4.10
CA ARG A 28 2.09 -23.01 3.62
C ARG A 28 2.29 -22.46 2.21
N ASP A 29 1.30 -22.64 1.33
CA ASP A 29 1.33 -22.06 -0.02
C ASP A 29 1.35 -20.54 0.05
N MET A 30 0.48 -19.94 0.88
CA MET A 30 0.44 -18.49 1.06
C MET A 30 1.74 -17.92 1.63
N VAL A 31 2.36 -18.62 2.58
CA VAL A 31 3.65 -18.18 3.16
C VAL A 31 4.77 -18.28 2.12
N ALA A 32 4.75 -19.31 1.28
CA ALA A 32 5.76 -19.56 0.25
C ALA A 32 5.61 -18.68 -1.00
N MET A 33 4.43 -18.06 -1.21
CA MET A 33 4.20 -17.20 -2.39
C MET A 33 5.16 -16.02 -2.44
N ASP A 34 5.66 -15.74 -3.65
CA ASP A 34 6.27 -14.44 -3.97
C ASP A 34 5.24 -13.32 -3.78
N ARG A 35 5.69 -12.19 -3.25
CA ARG A 35 4.87 -10.98 -3.09
C ARG A 35 5.52 -9.84 -3.83
N VAL A 36 4.79 -9.24 -4.74
CA VAL A 36 5.24 -8.08 -5.53
C VAL A 36 4.57 -6.82 -5.03
N SER A 37 5.27 -5.68 -5.14
CA SER A 37 4.76 -4.40 -4.65
C SER A 37 5.50 -3.22 -5.27
N ALA A 38 4.91 -2.04 -5.11
CA ALA A 38 5.51 -0.74 -5.37
C ALA A 38 6.21 -0.64 -6.74
N PRO A 39 5.49 -0.85 -7.86
CA PRO A 39 6.05 -0.58 -9.17
C PRO A 39 6.33 0.92 -9.33
N VAL A 40 7.49 1.26 -9.89
CA VAL A 40 7.87 2.62 -10.26
C VAL A 40 8.34 2.64 -11.71
N LEU A 41 7.90 3.64 -12.46
CA LEU A 41 8.20 3.81 -13.89
C LEU A 41 9.32 4.85 -14.08
N THR A 42 10.20 4.61 -15.05
CA THR A 42 11.06 5.69 -15.54
C THR A 42 10.21 6.81 -16.14
N ALA A 43 10.66 8.06 -16.07
CA ALA A 43 9.89 9.23 -16.52
C ALA A 43 9.38 9.13 -17.98
N ASP A 44 10.09 8.38 -18.83
CA ASP A 44 9.71 8.08 -20.20
C ASP A 44 8.73 6.89 -20.33
N GLY A 45 8.28 6.30 -19.21
CA GLY A 45 7.41 5.13 -19.19
C GLY A 45 8.04 3.85 -19.77
N GLY A 46 9.35 3.86 -20.07
CA GLY A 46 10.02 2.79 -20.81
C GLY A 46 10.50 1.60 -19.98
N THR A 47 10.64 1.77 -18.67
CA THR A 47 11.08 0.71 -17.76
C THR A 47 10.27 0.77 -16.48
N VAL A 48 9.88 -0.39 -15.96
CA VAL A 48 9.29 -0.52 -14.63
C VAL A 48 10.29 -1.23 -13.71
N VAL A 49 10.39 -0.71 -12.48
CA VAL A 49 11.10 -1.35 -11.36
C VAL A 49 10.09 -1.66 -10.27
N PHE A 50 10.17 -2.83 -9.65
CA PHE A 50 9.28 -3.21 -8.56
C PHE A 50 9.98 -4.10 -7.53
N ALA A 51 9.46 -4.13 -6.33
CA ALA A 51 9.95 -5.01 -5.28
C ALA A 51 9.31 -6.40 -5.38
N LYS A 52 10.12 -7.45 -5.18
CA LYS A 52 9.65 -8.82 -5.03
C LYS A 52 10.25 -9.42 -3.76
N ARG A 53 9.37 -9.81 -2.83
CA ARG A 53 9.69 -10.58 -1.64
C ARG A 53 9.49 -12.05 -1.96
N SER A 54 10.53 -12.85 -1.77
CA SER A 54 10.50 -14.32 -1.90
C SER A 54 10.91 -14.94 -0.58
N VAL A 55 10.57 -16.22 -0.37
CA VAL A 55 11.00 -17.00 0.79
C VAL A 55 11.78 -18.23 0.33
N ASP A 56 12.80 -18.60 1.10
CA ASP A 56 13.58 -19.81 0.85
C ASP A 56 12.89 -21.07 1.43
N ALA A 57 13.52 -22.22 1.27
CA ALA A 57 13.01 -23.50 1.79
C ALA A 57 12.83 -23.51 3.34
N ASN A 58 13.51 -22.62 4.06
CA ASN A 58 13.38 -22.43 5.52
C ASN A 58 12.39 -21.34 5.87
N LEU A 59 11.59 -20.84 4.93
CA LEU A 59 10.64 -19.74 5.06
C LEU A 59 11.30 -18.40 5.44
N LYS A 60 12.61 -18.25 5.22
CA LYS A 60 13.30 -17.00 5.42
C LYS A 60 13.03 -16.07 4.24
N ALA A 61 12.45 -14.92 4.54
CA ALA A 61 12.11 -13.92 3.54
C ALA A 61 13.33 -13.11 3.09
N SER A 62 13.35 -12.75 1.82
CA SER A 62 14.24 -11.72 1.27
C SER A 62 13.51 -10.91 0.20
N THR A 63 13.82 -9.63 0.13
CA THR A 63 13.24 -8.71 -0.86
C THR A 63 14.33 -8.18 -1.78
N ALA A 64 14.06 -8.21 -3.08
CA ALA A 64 14.95 -7.69 -4.11
C ALA A 64 14.16 -6.84 -5.10
N LEU A 65 14.84 -5.92 -5.82
CA LEU A 65 14.25 -5.17 -6.93
C LEU A 65 14.42 -5.92 -8.23
N TYR A 66 13.37 -5.86 -9.04
CA TYR A 66 13.30 -6.40 -10.38
C TYR A 66 12.98 -5.27 -11.36
N ALA A 67 13.54 -5.33 -12.55
CA ALA A 67 13.28 -4.37 -13.62
C ALA A 67 12.81 -5.07 -14.90
N ARG A 68 11.98 -4.37 -15.67
CA ARG A 68 11.52 -4.79 -17.00
C ARG A 68 11.47 -3.61 -17.95
N ASN A 69 12.13 -3.76 -19.12
CA ASN A 69 11.97 -2.83 -20.22
C ASN A 69 10.62 -3.08 -20.90
N LEU A 70 9.77 -2.07 -20.96
CA LEU A 70 8.41 -2.15 -21.49
C LEU A 70 8.33 -1.94 -23.01
N ARG A 71 9.38 -1.38 -23.62
CA ARG A 71 9.48 -1.16 -25.07
C ARG A 71 9.68 -2.44 -25.86
N THR A 72 10.21 -3.50 -25.19
CA THR A 72 10.31 -4.82 -25.79
C THR A 72 9.00 -5.58 -25.58
N ARG A 73 8.47 -6.17 -26.65
CA ARG A 73 7.24 -6.99 -26.61
C ARG A 73 7.50 -8.48 -26.41
N ASP A 74 8.77 -8.85 -26.17
CA ASP A 74 9.11 -10.25 -25.89
C ASP A 74 8.49 -10.72 -24.56
N ALA A 75 8.42 -12.03 -24.37
CA ALA A 75 7.90 -12.67 -23.16
C ALA A 75 8.95 -12.85 -22.07
N ALA A 76 10.12 -12.17 -22.15
CA ALA A 76 11.17 -12.33 -21.16
C ALA A 76 10.67 -11.88 -19.77
N PRO A 77 10.96 -12.62 -18.70
CA PRO A 77 10.54 -12.23 -17.35
C PRO A 77 11.31 -11.01 -16.86
N PRO A 78 10.78 -10.28 -15.86
CA PRO A 78 11.53 -9.23 -15.17
C PRO A 78 12.85 -9.77 -14.59
N LYS A 79 13.92 -8.98 -14.70
CA LYS A 79 15.26 -9.35 -14.24
C LYS A 79 15.50 -8.75 -12.84
N GLN A 80 16.02 -9.56 -11.92
CA GLN A 80 16.51 -9.05 -10.64
C GLN A 80 17.71 -8.12 -10.87
N ILE A 81 17.67 -6.93 -10.30
CA ILE A 81 18.71 -5.90 -10.45
C ILE A 81 19.51 -5.69 -9.18
N THR A 82 18.95 -5.89 -7.99
CA THR A 82 19.69 -5.81 -6.72
C THR A 82 20.28 -7.16 -6.33
N PRO A 83 21.43 -7.20 -5.62
CA PRO A 83 22.02 -8.44 -5.17
C PRO A 83 21.11 -9.22 -4.21
N ALA A 84 21.17 -10.55 -4.25
CA ALA A 84 20.41 -11.42 -3.36
C ALA A 84 20.74 -11.18 -1.87
N GLY A 85 19.73 -11.27 -1.00
CA GLY A 85 19.89 -11.14 0.46
C GLY A 85 20.11 -9.70 0.98
N TRP A 86 19.93 -8.69 0.15
CA TRP A 86 20.06 -7.29 0.56
C TRP A 86 18.84 -6.77 1.34
N ASN A 87 17.67 -7.39 1.19
CA ASN A 87 16.42 -6.98 1.83
C ASN A 87 16.10 -5.50 1.60
N VAL A 88 15.91 -5.16 0.34
CA VAL A 88 15.68 -3.79 -0.11
C VAL A 88 14.22 -3.38 0.00
N ASN A 89 13.96 -2.10 0.23
CA ASN A 89 12.62 -1.51 0.23
C ASN A 89 12.64 -0.08 -0.31
N SER A 90 11.46 0.52 -0.50
CA SER A 90 11.26 1.93 -0.85
C SER A 90 12.03 2.35 -2.10
N ALA A 91 11.83 1.64 -3.22
CA ALA A 91 12.46 2.00 -4.49
C ALA A 91 11.94 3.33 -5.03
N SER A 92 12.84 4.19 -5.50
CA SER A 92 12.53 5.37 -6.31
C SER A 92 13.56 5.53 -7.44
N LEU A 93 13.25 6.34 -8.44
CA LEU A 93 14.11 6.54 -9.60
C LEU A 93 14.66 7.97 -9.64
N SER A 94 15.87 8.14 -10.19
CA SER A 94 16.40 9.45 -10.54
C SER A 94 15.55 10.10 -11.65
N ALA A 95 15.61 11.42 -11.76
CA ALA A 95 14.87 12.18 -12.77
C ALA A 95 15.19 11.73 -14.21
N ASP A 96 16.44 11.30 -14.48
CA ASP A 96 16.85 10.76 -15.78
C ASP A 96 16.51 9.27 -15.98
N GLY A 97 15.92 8.59 -14.96
CA GLY A 97 15.54 7.19 -14.98
C GLY A 97 16.69 6.19 -15.07
N GLN A 98 17.95 6.63 -14.88
CA GLN A 98 19.11 5.74 -15.01
C GLN A 98 19.52 5.11 -13.68
N THR A 99 19.17 5.72 -12.56
CA THR A 99 19.53 5.29 -11.21
C THR A 99 18.29 4.88 -10.44
N VAL A 100 18.35 3.73 -9.74
CA VAL A 100 17.37 3.36 -8.72
C VAL A 100 17.98 3.61 -7.35
N TYR A 101 17.22 4.33 -6.52
CA TYR A 101 17.47 4.54 -5.10
C TYR A 101 16.65 3.55 -4.28
N PHE A 102 17.16 3.10 -3.14
CA PHE A 102 16.42 2.19 -2.25
C PHE A 102 17.04 2.17 -0.84
N LEU A 103 16.27 1.73 0.12
CA LEU A 103 16.72 1.50 1.48
C LEU A 103 17.14 0.05 1.70
N SER A 104 18.18 -0.15 2.51
CA SER A 104 18.62 -1.46 2.97
C SER A 104 19.34 -1.37 4.30
N ALA A 105 19.12 -2.35 5.19
CA ALA A 105 19.86 -2.53 6.44
C ALA A 105 21.08 -3.44 6.28
N ARG A 106 21.63 -3.54 5.08
CA ARG A 106 22.75 -4.46 4.74
C ARG A 106 23.95 -4.32 5.66
N ASN A 107 24.27 -3.13 6.10
CA ASN A 107 25.43 -2.81 6.93
C ASN A 107 25.08 -2.57 8.41
N GLY A 108 23.95 -3.08 8.89
CA GLY A 108 23.54 -3.03 10.29
C GLY A 108 22.42 -2.04 10.59
N SER A 109 22.43 -0.85 9.98
CA SER A 109 21.33 0.12 10.07
C SER A 109 20.76 0.40 8.67
N GLN A 110 19.48 0.79 8.60
CA GLN A 110 18.81 1.08 7.34
C GLN A 110 19.34 2.39 6.76
N GLN A 111 19.95 2.31 5.58
CA GLN A 111 20.56 3.44 4.90
C GLN A 111 20.11 3.52 3.44
N LEU A 112 20.32 4.68 2.81
CA LEU A 112 20.05 4.91 1.40
C LEU A 112 21.19 4.39 0.52
N TYR A 113 20.81 3.68 -0.53
CA TYR A 113 21.69 3.15 -1.56
C TYR A 113 21.21 3.58 -2.94
N ALA A 114 22.13 3.54 -3.90
CA ALA A 114 21.85 3.77 -5.32
C ALA A 114 22.58 2.74 -6.19
N GLN A 115 21.98 2.39 -7.32
CA GLN A 115 22.63 1.61 -8.37
C GLN A 115 22.01 1.91 -9.74
N PRO A 116 22.67 1.55 -10.87
CA PRO A 116 22.06 1.66 -12.18
C PRO A 116 20.80 0.77 -12.30
N VAL A 117 19.75 1.26 -12.96
CA VAL A 117 18.53 0.50 -13.26
C VAL A 117 18.83 -0.74 -14.12
N SER A 118 19.87 -0.70 -14.95
CA SER A 118 20.36 -1.85 -15.71
C SER A 118 20.98 -2.97 -14.86
N GLY A 119 21.17 -2.73 -13.56
CA GLY A 119 21.88 -3.60 -12.62
C GLY A 119 23.32 -3.15 -12.41
N GLY A 120 23.97 -3.70 -11.41
CA GLY A 120 25.35 -3.38 -11.03
C GLY A 120 25.55 -3.44 -9.52
N ALA A 121 26.72 -2.99 -9.05
CA ALA A 121 27.00 -2.95 -7.62
C ALA A 121 26.30 -1.76 -6.97
N PRO A 122 25.48 -1.96 -5.91
CA PRO A 122 24.92 -0.86 -5.15
C PRO A 122 25.99 -0.03 -4.45
N ARG A 123 25.80 1.28 -4.40
CA ARG A 123 26.63 2.23 -3.68
C ARG A 123 25.85 2.81 -2.50
N GLN A 124 26.42 2.77 -1.31
CA GLN A 124 25.84 3.40 -0.13
C GLN A 124 25.96 4.93 -0.26
N LEU A 125 24.85 5.65 -0.02
CA LEU A 125 24.78 7.10 -0.11
C LEU A 125 24.81 7.78 1.25
N THR A 126 24.25 7.12 2.28
CA THR A 126 24.18 7.64 3.65
C THR A 126 24.81 6.65 4.63
N ASP A 127 25.40 7.18 5.70
CA ASP A 127 25.97 6.40 6.81
C ASP A 127 25.69 7.16 8.12
N PHE A 128 24.39 7.25 8.43
CA PHE A 128 23.93 7.90 9.65
C PHE A 128 23.94 6.91 10.82
N PRO A 129 24.13 7.41 12.08
CA PRO A 129 24.14 6.56 13.27
C PRO A 129 22.75 6.02 13.66
N VAL A 130 21.72 6.36 12.91
CA VAL A 130 20.32 5.90 13.07
C VAL A 130 19.77 5.44 11.72
N ASP A 131 18.64 4.71 11.76
CA ASP A 131 17.96 4.27 10.56
C ASP A 131 17.36 5.45 9.79
N VAL A 132 17.37 5.34 8.46
CA VAL A 132 16.57 6.15 7.54
C VAL A 132 15.24 5.42 7.38
N ASP A 133 14.16 5.98 7.90
CA ASP A 133 12.84 5.31 7.88
C ASP A 133 12.12 5.45 6.54
N SER A 134 12.18 6.66 5.96
CA SER A 134 11.57 7.01 4.67
C SER A 134 12.37 8.14 4.00
N TYR A 135 12.26 8.31 2.68
CA TYR A 135 13.05 9.32 1.97
C TYR A 135 12.41 9.76 0.65
N HIS A 136 12.79 10.98 0.21
CA HIS A 136 12.62 11.48 -1.15
C HIS A 136 13.91 12.13 -1.62
N VAL A 137 14.38 11.75 -2.81
CA VAL A 137 15.45 12.49 -3.50
C VAL A 137 14.87 13.78 -4.05
N SER A 138 15.65 14.88 -3.98
CA SER A 138 15.22 16.16 -4.52
C SER A 138 15.02 16.11 -6.04
N PRO A 139 14.15 16.95 -6.62
CA PRO A 139 13.93 16.98 -8.07
C PRO A 139 15.20 17.25 -8.91
N GLN A 140 16.24 17.80 -8.29
CA GLN A 140 17.55 18.08 -8.90
C GLN A 140 18.57 16.95 -8.72
N ASP A 141 18.21 15.84 -8.06
CA ASP A 141 19.08 14.72 -7.70
C ASP A 141 20.36 15.15 -6.91
N ASP A 142 20.28 16.25 -6.14
CA ASP A 142 21.42 16.81 -5.40
C ASP A 142 21.33 16.64 -3.89
N ARG A 143 20.12 16.39 -3.36
CA ARG A 143 19.83 16.23 -1.93
C ARG A 143 18.87 15.08 -1.68
N VAL A 144 18.88 14.59 -0.45
CA VAL A 144 17.87 13.66 0.08
C VAL A 144 17.16 14.29 1.27
N LEU A 145 15.84 14.28 1.23
CA LEU A 145 14.93 14.49 2.35
C LEU A 145 14.63 13.13 2.94
N PHE A 146 14.81 12.96 4.24
CA PHE A 146 14.52 11.67 4.89
C PHE A 146 13.97 11.87 6.29
N SER A 147 13.28 10.86 6.79
CA SER A 147 12.84 10.80 8.16
C SER A 147 13.70 9.84 8.98
N ALA A 148 13.91 10.19 10.25
CA ALA A 148 14.54 9.35 11.26
C ALA A 148 13.87 9.56 12.61
N GLY A 149 13.73 8.48 13.38
CA GLY A 149 13.24 8.56 14.75
C GLY A 149 14.30 9.08 15.70
N VAL A 150 14.12 10.27 16.29
CA VAL A 150 15.07 10.92 17.18
C VAL A 150 14.45 11.31 18.53
N PHE A 151 15.25 11.28 19.59
CA PHE A 151 14.80 11.83 20.88
C PHE A 151 14.78 13.36 20.80
N GLN A 152 13.68 13.99 21.19
CA GLN A 152 13.55 15.45 21.16
C GLN A 152 14.68 16.17 21.91
N ALA A 153 15.13 15.62 23.04
CA ALA A 153 16.26 16.17 23.80
C ALA A 153 17.60 16.13 23.05
N CYS A 154 17.72 15.34 21.98
CA CYS A 154 18.89 15.30 21.10
C CYS A 154 18.77 16.29 19.93
N ALA A 155 17.57 16.84 19.67
CA ALA A 155 17.27 17.72 18.53
C ALA A 155 17.79 17.14 17.20
N SER A 156 18.75 17.82 16.56
CA SER A 156 19.33 17.39 15.29
C SER A 156 20.56 16.46 15.44
N ASP A 157 21.00 16.16 16.66
CA ASP A 157 22.17 15.32 16.89
C ASP A 157 21.80 13.83 16.83
N LEU A 158 22.04 13.21 15.67
CA LEU A 158 21.79 11.79 15.44
C LEU A 158 22.70 10.88 16.30
N THR A 159 23.93 11.33 16.61
CA THR A 159 24.88 10.60 17.49
C THR A 159 24.37 10.57 18.94
N CYS A 160 23.77 11.67 19.41
CA CYS A 160 23.09 11.71 20.71
C CYS A 160 21.97 10.68 20.77
N THR A 161 21.15 10.57 19.71
CA THR A 161 20.07 9.57 19.62
C THR A 161 20.63 8.15 19.64
N GLU A 162 21.67 7.86 18.86
CA GLU A 162 22.32 6.54 18.85
C GLU A 162 22.83 6.15 20.25
N LYS A 163 23.50 7.10 20.95
CA LYS A 163 24.00 6.87 22.31
C LYS A 163 22.86 6.54 23.25
N LYS A 164 21.76 7.29 23.25
CA LYS A 164 20.58 7.02 24.08
C LYS A 164 19.96 5.65 23.78
N LEU A 165 19.87 5.25 22.50
CA LEU A 165 19.38 3.91 22.14
C LEU A 165 20.27 2.80 22.69
N LYS A 166 21.61 2.98 22.64
CA LYS A 166 22.57 2.04 23.24
C LYS A 166 22.43 1.98 24.77
N ASP A 167 22.26 3.13 25.42
CA ASP A 167 22.06 3.21 26.88
C ASP A 167 20.76 2.47 27.30
N VAL A 168 19.65 2.66 26.54
CA VAL A 168 18.38 1.95 26.78
C VAL A 168 18.53 0.44 26.55
N ALA A 169 19.20 0.03 25.45
CA ALA A 169 19.44 -1.39 25.16
C ALA A 169 20.35 -2.07 26.20
N GLY A 170 21.29 -1.34 26.80
CA GLY A 170 22.20 -1.81 27.85
C GLY A 170 21.58 -1.77 29.25
N ALA A 171 20.40 -1.20 29.45
CA ALA A 171 19.76 -1.08 30.77
C ALA A 171 19.37 -2.45 31.31
N LYS A 172 19.67 -2.69 32.60
CA LYS A 172 19.31 -3.95 33.29
C LYS A 172 17.84 -3.99 33.73
N ALA A 173 17.22 -2.83 33.89
CA ALA A 173 15.81 -2.72 34.26
C ALA A 173 14.91 -2.95 33.05
N SER A 174 13.88 -3.81 33.22
CA SER A 174 12.88 -4.07 32.18
C SER A 174 11.68 -3.11 32.26
N GLY A 175 11.51 -2.40 33.38
CA GLY A 175 10.42 -1.44 33.57
C GLY A 175 10.64 -0.16 32.77
N LYS A 176 9.56 0.45 32.28
CA LYS A 176 9.55 1.75 31.61
C LYS A 176 8.66 2.73 32.37
N VAL A 177 9.06 3.99 32.42
CA VAL A 177 8.29 5.09 33.00
C VAL A 177 7.79 5.97 31.85
N PHE A 178 6.52 6.29 31.90
CA PHE A 178 5.86 7.18 30.94
C PHE A 178 5.23 8.34 31.70
N ASP A 179 5.57 9.56 31.34
CA ASP A 179 5.08 10.78 32.00
C ASP A 179 3.88 11.39 31.26
N SER A 180 3.60 10.92 30.05
CA SER A 180 2.53 11.42 29.18
C SER A 180 1.98 10.33 28.26
N LEU A 181 0.77 10.53 27.74
CA LEU A 181 0.23 9.76 26.63
C LEU A 181 0.84 10.29 25.30
N PHE A 182 1.05 9.42 24.28
CA PHE A 182 0.73 8.00 24.29
C PHE A 182 1.81 7.18 24.99
N VAL A 183 1.42 6.18 25.78
CA VAL A 183 2.36 5.14 26.24
C VAL A 183 2.57 4.08 25.16
N ARG A 184 1.55 3.82 24.35
CA ARG A 184 1.60 2.93 23.18
C ARG A 184 0.47 3.23 22.22
N HIS A 185 0.64 2.82 20.97
CA HIS A 185 -0.43 2.74 19.98
C HIS A 185 -0.57 1.28 19.55
N TRP A 186 -1.73 0.64 19.82
CA TRP A 186 -1.95 -0.82 19.74
C TRP A 186 -0.86 -1.60 20.49
N ASP A 187 0.01 -2.32 19.74
CA ASP A 187 1.12 -3.15 20.26
C ASP A 187 2.49 -2.45 20.17
N THR A 188 2.56 -1.24 19.62
CA THR A 188 3.80 -0.46 19.47
C THR A 188 3.95 0.51 20.62
N TRP A 189 4.95 0.25 21.49
CA TRP A 189 5.27 1.10 22.63
C TRP A 189 5.98 2.39 22.19
N ASN A 190 5.58 3.50 22.80
CA ASN A 190 6.31 4.75 22.66
C ASN A 190 7.69 4.62 23.34
N ASP A 191 8.73 4.85 22.59
CA ASP A 191 10.12 4.81 23.09
C ASP A 191 10.69 6.21 23.35
N GLY A 192 9.89 7.25 23.20
CA GLY A 192 10.23 8.66 23.42
C GLY A 192 10.86 9.36 22.23
N ARG A 193 10.97 8.66 21.08
CA ARG A 193 11.42 9.29 19.81
C ARG A 193 10.25 9.87 19.03
N ARG A 194 10.53 10.97 18.33
CA ARG A 194 9.67 11.54 17.28
C ARG A 194 10.30 11.32 15.91
N ASN A 195 9.50 11.01 14.90
CA ASN A 195 9.95 11.06 13.52
C ASN A 195 10.26 12.52 13.16
N THR A 196 11.44 12.77 12.68
CA THR A 196 11.93 14.11 12.33
C THR A 196 12.46 14.09 10.91
N LEU A 197 12.09 15.10 10.11
CA LEU A 197 12.62 15.28 8.76
C LEU A 197 13.98 15.93 8.77
N PHE A 198 14.86 15.39 7.94
CA PHE A 198 16.23 15.84 7.73
C PHE A 198 16.49 16.04 6.24
N VAL A 199 17.40 16.95 5.91
CA VAL A 199 17.96 17.10 4.58
C VAL A 199 19.47 16.88 4.63
N ALA A 200 19.97 16.09 3.68
CA ALA A 200 21.41 15.89 3.47
C ALA A 200 21.75 16.03 1.97
N PRO A 201 22.98 16.45 1.61
CA PRO A 201 23.43 16.41 0.23
C PRO A 201 23.55 14.96 -0.25
N LEU A 202 23.28 14.69 -1.51
CA LEU A 202 23.64 13.42 -2.13
C LEU A 202 25.15 13.44 -2.47
N PRO A 203 25.91 12.37 -2.15
CA PRO A 203 27.33 12.35 -2.41
C PRO A 203 27.62 12.20 -3.91
N ALA A 204 28.57 12.94 -4.42
CA ALA A 204 29.06 12.78 -5.80
C ALA A 204 29.46 11.32 -6.10
N ALA A 205 29.43 10.94 -7.38
CA ALA A 205 29.57 9.56 -7.84
C ALA A 205 30.76 8.77 -7.24
N LYS A 206 31.87 9.44 -6.94
CA LYS A 206 33.08 8.82 -6.38
C LYS A 206 33.31 9.14 -4.89
N ALA A 207 32.42 9.92 -4.26
CA ALA A 207 32.49 10.24 -2.84
C ALA A 207 31.96 9.11 -1.95
N GLY A 208 32.48 9.05 -0.72
CA GLY A 208 31.92 8.17 0.33
C GLY A 208 30.51 8.61 0.77
N PRO A 209 29.85 7.78 1.61
CA PRO A 209 28.53 8.10 2.11
C PRO A 209 28.51 9.36 2.99
N VAL A 210 27.40 10.07 2.96
CA VAL A 210 27.18 11.26 3.81
C VAL A 210 26.89 10.82 5.25
N LYS A 211 27.48 11.53 6.23
CA LYS A 211 27.35 11.23 7.67
C LYS A 211 26.62 12.29 8.46
N GLY A 212 26.37 13.45 7.87
CA GLY A 212 25.70 14.57 8.51
C GLY A 212 24.46 15.02 7.75
N ALA A 213 23.48 15.52 8.48
CA ALA A 213 22.22 16.03 7.95
C ALA A 213 21.74 17.24 8.77
N SER A 214 20.92 18.09 8.17
CA SER A 214 20.26 19.21 8.84
C SER A 214 18.80 18.84 9.13
N ALA A 215 18.37 18.99 10.38
CA ALA A 215 17.00 18.76 10.75
C ALA A 215 16.10 19.91 10.28
N LEU A 216 14.96 19.59 9.68
CA LEU A 216 13.94 20.56 9.26
C LEU A 216 12.81 20.69 10.29
N SER A 217 12.30 19.57 10.82
CA SER A 217 11.11 19.55 11.67
C SER A 217 11.39 19.45 13.17
N ALA A 218 12.66 19.52 13.61
CA ALA A 218 13.05 19.34 15.01
C ALA A 218 12.45 20.38 15.99
N THR A 219 11.98 21.52 15.49
CA THR A 219 11.33 22.56 16.30
C THR A 219 9.82 22.37 16.47
N ILE A 220 9.24 21.36 15.80
CA ILE A 220 7.82 21.03 15.86
C ILE A 220 7.62 19.83 16.80
N ASP A 221 6.73 19.96 17.79
CA ASP A 221 6.34 18.83 18.65
C ASP A 221 5.30 17.96 17.97
N GLY A 222 5.76 17.17 17.01
CA GLY A 222 4.96 16.23 16.22
C GLY A 222 5.85 15.27 15.45
N ASP A 223 5.26 14.19 14.94
CA ASP A 223 5.94 13.23 14.08
C ASP A 223 5.82 13.61 12.61
N ALA A 224 6.93 13.60 11.88
CA ALA A 224 7.01 13.85 10.43
C ALA A 224 7.88 12.76 9.76
N PRO A 225 7.30 11.77 9.03
CA PRO A 225 5.87 11.53 8.84
C PRO A 225 5.15 11.16 10.14
N SER A 226 3.83 11.34 10.14
CA SER A 226 2.98 11.16 11.31
C SER A 226 2.96 9.69 11.79
N LYS A 227 2.70 9.47 13.07
CA LYS A 227 2.47 8.13 13.64
C LYS A 227 1.00 7.97 14.02
N PRO A 228 0.42 6.76 13.85
CA PRO A 228 1.04 5.52 13.37
C PRO A 228 0.93 5.32 11.84
N PHE A 229 0.20 6.16 11.11
CA PHE A 229 -0.22 5.88 9.73
C PHE A 229 0.62 6.59 8.64
N GLY A 230 1.51 7.50 9.02
CA GLY A 230 2.29 8.26 8.08
C GLY A 230 3.40 7.46 7.39
N GLY A 231 3.71 7.86 6.16
CA GLY A 231 4.73 7.23 5.32
C GLY A 231 5.37 8.22 4.34
N ASN A 232 5.94 7.69 3.27
CA ASN A 232 6.56 8.49 2.22
C ASN A 232 5.60 9.48 1.54
N ASP A 233 4.30 9.22 1.54
CA ASP A 233 3.28 10.08 0.95
C ASP A 233 2.92 11.29 1.82
N ASP A 234 3.39 11.35 3.07
CA ASP A 234 3.08 12.47 3.98
C ASP A 234 4.03 13.65 3.85
N PHE A 235 5.05 13.59 3.02
CA PHE A 235 5.93 14.73 2.79
C PHE A 235 6.44 14.78 1.35
N ALA A 236 6.66 15.98 0.84
CA ALA A 236 7.05 16.21 -0.54
C ALA A 236 7.99 17.41 -0.69
N TRP A 237 8.90 17.34 -1.68
CA TRP A 237 9.65 18.46 -2.17
C TRP A 237 8.80 19.39 -3.04
N SER A 238 9.03 20.70 -2.97
CA SER A 238 8.64 21.59 -4.06
C SER A 238 9.47 21.31 -5.32
N PRO A 239 8.94 21.53 -6.55
CA PRO A 239 9.67 21.21 -7.78
C PRO A 239 11.01 21.94 -7.94
N ASP A 240 11.15 23.13 -7.36
CA ASP A 240 12.40 23.90 -7.33
C ASP A 240 13.39 23.43 -6.25
N GLY A 241 12.96 22.48 -5.39
CA GLY A 241 13.75 21.98 -4.27
C GLY A 241 13.99 23.02 -3.17
N ALA A 242 13.30 24.18 -3.18
CA ALA A 242 13.50 25.23 -2.21
C ALA A 242 12.70 25.01 -0.92
N SER A 243 11.62 24.23 -0.97
CA SER A 243 10.79 23.94 0.20
C SER A 243 10.36 22.47 0.26
N VAL A 244 9.91 22.10 1.45
CA VAL A 244 9.30 20.79 1.76
C VAL A 244 7.96 21.03 2.41
N VAL A 245 6.95 20.23 2.07
CA VAL A 245 5.67 20.22 2.79
C VAL A 245 5.48 18.85 3.44
N ALA A 246 5.01 18.82 4.69
CA ALA A 246 4.74 17.59 5.42
C ALA A 246 3.46 17.67 6.25
N SER A 247 2.75 16.56 6.37
CA SER A 247 1.57 16.40 7.24
C SER A 247 2.03 16.07 8.67
N ILE A 248 1.65 16.90 9.63
CA ILE A 248 2.11 16.76 11.02
C ILE A 248 0.96 17.09 11.99
N ARG A 249 0.77 16.22 12.99
CA ARG A 249 -0.13 16.51 14.11
C ARG A 249 0.64 17.21 15.23
N VAL A 250 0.24 18.44 15.52
CA VAL A 250 0.79 19.26 16.62
C VAL A 250 -0.33 19.51 17.64
N ALA A 251 -0.48 18.59 18.57
CA ALA A 251 -1.61 18.61 19.50
C ALA A 251 -1.20 18.57 20.99
N GLY A 252 0.09 18.49 21.30
CA GLY A 252 0.61 18.44 22.66
C GLY A 252 -0.11 17.36 23.49
N LYS A 253 -0.67 17.75 24.64
CA LYS A 253 -1.40 16.81 25.53
C LYS A 253 -2.72 16.29 24.93
N GLN A 254 -3.24 16.91 23.86
CA GLN A 254 -4.44 16.45 23.17
C GLN A 254 -4.14 15.41 22.08
N GLU A 255 -2.89 15.10 21.83
CA GLU A 255 -2.46 14.16 20.79
C GLU A 255 -3.24 12.83 20.78
N PRO A 256 -3.57 12.19 21.93
CA PRO A 256 -4.32 10.95 21.96
C PRO A 256 -5.77 11.04 21.42
N TRP A 257 -6.33 12.24 21.35
CA TRP A 257 -7.71 12.49 20.92
C TRP A 257 -7.83 13.34 19.67
N SER A 258 -6.71 13.88 19.19
CA SER A 258 -6.69 14.78 18.04
C SER A 258 -6.51 14.00 16.74
N THR A 259 -7.37 14.29 15.76
CA THR A 259 -7.20 13.88 14.37
C THR A 259 -6.74 15.05 13.50
N ASN A 260 -6.33 16.16 14.10
CA ASN A 260 -5.90 17.36 13.41
C ASN A 260 -4.44 17.23 12.96
N PHE A 261 -4.24 16.87 11.69
CA PHE A 261 -2.96 16.88 11.01
C PHE A 261 -2.96 18.02 10.02
N ASP A 262 -2.01 18.94 10.15
CA ASP A 262 -1.86 20.09 9.27
C ASP A 262 -0.68 19.92 8.31
N LEU A 263 -0.74 20.57 7.15
CA LEU A 263 0.37 20.67 6.23
C LEU A 263 1.30 21.81 6.65
N TYR A 264 2.53 21.47 7.01
CA TYR A 264 3.59 22.42 7.34
C TYR A 264 4.57 22.56 6.20
N ARG A 265 4.86 23.80 5.79
CA ARG A 265 5.90 24.12 4.82
C ARG A 265 7.18 24.51 5.54
N PHE A 266 8.28 23.88 5.13
CA PHE A 266 9.65 24.12 5.62
C PHE A 266 10.50 24.73 4.52
N ASP A 267 11.35 25.69 4.86
CA ASP A 267 12.50 26.09 4.02
C ASP A 267 13.51 24.96 3.99
N ALA A 268 13.83 24.42 2.81
CA ALA A 268 14.75 23.32 2.67
C ALA A 268 16.20 23.62 3.12
N ALA A 269 16.54 24.91 3.22
CA ALA A 269 17.82 25.36 3.78
C ALA A 269 17.77 25.54 5.31
N GLY A 270 16.58 25.37 5.93
CA GLY A 270 16.40 25.50 7.38
C GLY A 270 16.57 26.92 7.94
N LYS A 271 16.50 27.95 7.09
CA LYS A 271 16.73 29.36 7.49
C LYS A 271 15.48 30.08 7.96
N GLN A 272 14.29 29.54 7.63
CA GLN A 272 13.01 30.16 7.97
C GLN A 272 12.23 29.23 8.89
N ALA A 273 11.38 29.82 9.74
CA ALA A 273 10.47 29.07 10.58
C ALA A 273 9.43 28.33 9.72
N PRO A 274 8.99 27.13 10.14
CA PRO A 274 7.91 26.40 9.47
C PRO A 274 6.61 27.20 9.44
N VAL A 275 5.84 27.05 8.34
CA VAL A 275 4.55 27.71 8.15
C VAL A 275 3.46 26.66 8.07
N ASN A 276 2.44 26.74 8.95
CA ASN A 276 1.24 25.93 8.85
C ASN A 276 0.34 26.45 7.71
N LEU A 277 0.12 25.63 6.70
CA LEU A 277 -0.65 25.98 5.49
C LEU A 277 -2.15 25.72 5.63
N THR A 278 -2.55 24.82 6.53
CA THR A 278 -3.94 24.34 6.63
C THR A 278 -4.55 24.54 8.03
N ALA A 279 -4.01 25.43 8.83
CA ALA A 279 -4.46 25.74 10.19
C ALA A 279 -5.98 26.03 10.35
N SER A 280 -6.66 26.34 9.27
CA SER A 280 -8.12 26.57 9.27
C SER A 280 -8.96 25.29 9.23
N ASN A 281 -8.37 24.15 8.87
CA ASN A 281 -9.04 22.85 8.90
C ASN A 281 -8.72 22.13 10.22
N PRO A 282 -9.68 21.90 11.14
CA PRO A 282 -9.43 21.22 12.40
C PRO A 282 -9.45 19.67 12.25
N ALA A 283 -9.44 19.16 11.03
CA ALA A 283 -9.44 17.72 10.71
C ALA A 283 -8.12 17.33 10.00
N TRP A 284 -8.08 16.19 9.37
CA TRP A 284 -6.86 15.60 8.83
C TRP A 284 -6.56 16.09 7.42
N ASP A 285 -5.41 16.72 7.21
CA ASP A 285 -4.82 17.04 5.91
C ASP A 285 -3.59 16.16 5.66
N ALA A 286 -3.52 15.46 4.52
CA ALA A 286 -2.50 14.46 4.24
C ALA A 286 -2.09 14.39 2.76
N GLY A 287 -0.97 13.75 2.49
CA GLY A 287 -0.53 13.38 1.16
C GLY A 287 -0.27 14.58 0.23
N PRO A 288 0.61 15.53 0.60
CA PRO A 288 0.89 16.71 -0.22
C PRO A 288 1.64 16.36 -1.51
N VAL A 289 1.17 16.87 -2.64
CA VAL A 289 1.82 16.72 -3.96
C VAL A 289 1.77 18.05 -4.70
N PHE A 290 2.91 18.54 -5.14
CA PHE A 290 2.97 19.77 -5.95
C PHE A 290 2.67 19.53 -7.42
N SER A 291 2.02 20.49 -8.07
CA SER A 291 2.04 20.58 -9.53
C SER A 291 3.47 20.77 -10.04
N ALA A 292 3.76 20.37 -11.28
CA ALA A 292 5.10 20.47 -11.86
C ALA A 292 5.64 21.92 -11.90
N ASP A 293 4.77 22.91 -12.02
CA ASP A 293 5.12 24.35 -11.98
C ASP A 293 5.21 24.94 -10.55
N GLY A 294 4.93 24.13 -9.52
CA GLY A 294 4.98 24.52 -8.12
C GLY A 294 3.87 25.49 -7.66
N LYS A 295 2.92 25.83 -8.52
CA LYS A 295 1.88 26.82 -8.19
C LYS A 295 0.69 26.25 -7.45
N THR A 296 0.43 24.96 -7.58
CA THR A 296 -0.66 24.27 -6.90
C THR A 296 -0.10 23.18 -5.99
N LEU A 297 -0.60 23.13 -4.77
CA LEU A 297 -0.39 22.02 -3.84
C LEU A 297 -1.69 21.21 -3.80
N PHE A 298 -1.62 19.96 -4.23
CA PHE A 298 -2.70 18.99 -4.09
C PHE A 298 -2.52 18.22 -2.79
N TYR A 299 -3.62 17.86 -2.13
CA TYR A 299 -3.61 17.07 -0.91
C TYR A 299 -4.98 16.45 -0.64
N ARG A 300 -5.06 15.59 0.35
CA ARG A 300 -6.31 14.98 0.82
C ARG A 300 -6.72 15.64 2.12
N ALA A 301 -8.01 15.87 2.30
CA ALA A 301 -8.53 16.47 3.53
C ALA A 301 -9.81 15.80 4.01
N MET A 302 -9.88 15.55 5.31
CA MET A 302 -11.12 15.28 6.03
C MET A 302 -11.77 16.60 6.46
N LYS A 303 -13.06 16.56 6.82
CA LYS A 303 -13.81 17.75 7.26
C LYS A 303 -14.24 17.67 8.72
N ARG A 304 -14.33 16.48 9.29
CA ARG A 304 -14.87 16.22 10.60
C ARG A 304 -13.78 15.95 11.62
N PRO A 305 -13.50 16.88 12.54
CA PRO A 305 -12.48 16.67 13.57
C PRO A 305 -12.89 15.56 14.54
N GLY A 306 -11.90 14.79 15.02
CA GLY A 306 -12.10 13.70 15.97
C GLY A 306 -12.76 12.46 15.39
N PHE A 307 -12.81 12.32 14.05
CA PHE A 307 -13.43 11.16 13.39
C PHE A 307 -12.56 10.62 12.26
N GLU A 308 -11.80 9.56 12.55
CA GLU A 308 -10.81 8.97 11.62
C GLU A 308 -11.43 8.24 10.42
N ALA A 309 -12.73 7.95 10.46
CA ALA A 309 -13.46 7.32 9.35
C ALA A 309 -14.16 8.33 8.43
N ASP A 310 -13.83 9.63 8.55
CA ASP A 310 -14.33 10.64 7.63
C ASP A 310 -13.73 10.48 6.23
N ARG A 311 -14.43 10.98 5.24
CA ARG A 311 -14.00 10.89 3.83
C ARG A 311 -12.81 11.82 3.55
N PHE A 312 -11.75 11.29 2.98
CA PHE A 312 -10.71 12.10 2.36
C PHE A 312 -11.19 12.65 1.01
N GLY A 313 -11.47 13.95 0.96
CA GLY A 313 -11.68 14.69 -0.27
C GLY A 313 -10.35 15.11 -0.91
N LEU A 314 -10.33 15.28 -2.22
CA LEU A 314 -9.19 15.82 -2.96
C LEU A 314 -9.22 17.34 -2.96
N MET A 315 -8.13 17.96 -2.54
CA MET A 315 -7.99 19.41 -2.41
C MET A 315 -6.92 19.97 -3.34
N ALA A 316 -7.11 21.18 -3.80
CA ALA A 316 -6.10 21.98 -4.49
C ALA A 316 -5.95 23.33 -3.77
N MET A 317 -4.73 23.70 -3.45
CA MET A 317 -4.35 24.99 -2.86
C MET A 317 -3.49 25.77 -3.85
N ASP A 318 -3.84 27.00 -4.12
CA ASP A 318 -2.94 27.96 -4.78
C ASP A 318 -1.85 28.35 -3.80
N VAL A 319 -0.60 28.01 -4.11
CA VAL A 319 0.55 28.15 -3.19
C VAL A 319 0.84 29.60 -2.83
N ALA A 320 0.58 30.54 -3.75
CA ALA A 320 0.87 31.94 -3.54
C ALA A 320 -0.17 32.63 -2.63
N SER A 321 -1.45 32.33 -2.83
CA SER A 321 -2.54 32.98 -2.08
C SER A 321 -3.06 32.16 -0.89
N GLY A 322 -2.74 30.86 -0.81
CA GLY A 322 -3.28 29.93 0.17
C GLY A 322 -4.75 29.57 -0.04
N LYS A 323 -5.38 30.01 -1.16
CA LYS A 323 -6.79 29.68 -1.45
C LYS A 323 -6.94 28.22 -1.80
N THR A 324 -7.92 27.55 -1.19
CA THR A 324 -8.21 26.13 -1.36
C THR A 324 -9.53 25.89 -2.07
N ARG A 325 -9.64 24.77 -2.78
CA ARG A 325 -10.91 24.24 -3.29
C ARG A 325 -10.90 22.71 -3.23
N GLU A 326 -12.06 22.11 -3.03
CA GLU A 326 -12.25 20.67 -3.24
C GLU A 326 -12.44 20.38 -4.73
N ILE A 327 -11.78 19.35 -5.27
CA ILE A 327 -11.75 19.07 -6.70
C ILE A 327 -13.01 18.31 -7.14
N ALA A 328 -13.38 17.27 -6.42
CA ALA A 328 -14.49 16.36 -6.77
C ALA A 328 -15.48 16.21 -5.61
N PRO A 329 -16.18 17.29 -5.17
CA PRO A 329 -17.01 17.24 -3.98
C PRO A 329 -18.21 16.28 -4.08
N GLN A 330 -18.63 15.93 -5.29
CA GLN A 330 -19.73 14.98 -5.54
C GLN A 330 -19.28 13.52 -5.62
N TRP A 331 -17.98 13.27 -5.62
CA TRP A 331 -17.45 11.92 -5.64
C TRP A 331 -17.38 11.36 -4.21
N ASP A 332 -18.41 10.63 -3.83
CA ASP A 332 -18.58 10.10 -2.47
C ASP A 332 -17.76 8.82 -2.25
N ARG A 333 -16.44 8.97 -2.43
CA ARG A 333 -15.43 7.96 -2.10
C ARG A 333 -14.27 8.63 -1.38
N SER A 334 -13.63 7.90 -0.48
CA SER A 334 -12.42 8.35 0.22
C SER A 334 -11.20 8.14 -0.68
N ALA A 335 -10.55 9.23 -1.07
CA ALA A 335 -9.38 9.16 -1.96
C ALA A 335 -8.16 8.51 -1.28
N GLY A 336 -7.52 7.60 -1.98
CA GLY A 336 -6.19 7.07 -1.66
C GLY A 336 -5.07 8.07 -1.98
N GLY A 337 -3.88 7.59 -2.33
CA GLY A 337 -2.75 8.44 -2.72
C GLY A 337 -3.05 9.30 -3.95
N ILE A 338 -2.32 10.40 -4.11
CA ILE A 338 -2.43 11.31 -5.24
C ILE A 338 -1.26 11.08 -6.18
N ILE A 339 -1.54 10.80 -7.45
CA ILE A 339 -0.56 10.75 -8.54
C ILE A 339 -1.06 11.71 -9.62
N LEU A 340 -0.21 12.67 -10.03
CA LEU A 340 -0.58 13.64 -11.05
C LEU A 340 -0.20 13.18 -12.45
N SER A 341 -1.04 13.50 -13.43
CA SER A 341 -0.60 13.49 -14.83
C SER A 341 0.51 14.53 -15.04
N ALA A 342 1.36 14.33 -16.06
CA ALA A 342 2.49 15.22 -16.33
C ALA A 342 2.07 16.69 -16.55
N ASP A 343 0.89 16.92 -17.11
CA ASP A 343 0.30 18.24 -17.33
C ASP A 343 -0.49 18.79 -16.12
N GLY A 344 -0.63 17.99 -15.05
CA GLY A 344 -1.42 18.35 -13.87
C GLY A 344 -2.93 18.41 -14.08
N ALA A 345 -3.43 17.99 -15.25
CA ALA A 345 -4.85 18.05 -15.58
C ALA A 345 -5.66 16.91 -14.96
N SER A 346 -5.01 15.81 -14.57
CA SER A 346 -5.64 14.64 -13.96
C SER A 346 -4.95 14.20 -12.68
N ILE A 347 -5.75 13.71 -11.72
CA ILE A 347 -5.28 12.95 -10.56
C ILE A 347 -5.65 11.49 -10.77
N TYR A 348 -4.67 10.59 -10.59
CA TYR A 348 -4.91 9.16 -10.46
C TYR A 348 -4.91 8.79 -8.98
N THR A 349 -5.95 8.08 -8.55
CA THR A 349 -6.13 7.67 -7.15
C THR A 349 -6.91 6.37 -7.08
N THR A 350 -6.71 5.61 -6.01
CA THR A 350 -7.54 4.44 -5.71
C THR A 350 -8.59 4.80 -4.66
N ALA A 351 -9.67 4.04 -4.61
CA ALA A 351 -10.67 4.15 -3.54
C ALA A 351 -11.47 2.85 -3.46
N ASP A 352 -11.96 2.52 -2.26
CA ASP A 352 -12.97 1.45 -2.13
C ASP A 352 -14.26 1.84 -2.86
N ASP A 353 -14.80 0.93 -3.66
CA ASP A 353 -16.01 1.14 -4.44
C ASP A 353 -16.78 -0.16 -4.67
N LEU A 354 -17.87 -0.34 -3.91
CA LEU A 354 -18.79 -1.47 -4.02
C LEU A 354 -18.12 -2.85 -3.90
N GLY A 355 -17.20 -2.98 -2.94
CA GLY A 355 -16.47 -4.23 -2.67
C GLY A 355 -15.25 -4.47 -3.58
N GLU A 356 -14.93 -3.54 -4.45
CA GLU A 356 -13.70 -3.50 -5.25
C GLU A 356 -12.79 -2.36 -4.74
N HIS A 357 -11.52 -2.36 -5.16
CA HIS A 357 -10.60 -1.23 -4.91
C HIS A 357 -9.99 -0.73 -6.23
N PRO A 358 -10.79 -0.05 -7.06
CA PRO A 358 -10.42 0.37 -8.40
C PRO A 358 -9.44 1.55 -8.44
N LEU A 359 -8.80 1.72 -9.61
CA LEU A 359 -8.10 2.94 -10.00
C LEU A 359 -9.08 3.91 -10.65
N PHE A 360 -9.06 5.17 -10.19
CA PHE A 360 -9.82 6.28 -10.77
C PHE A 360 -8.90 7.33 -11.38
N GLN A 361 -9.40 7.99 -12.42
CA GLN A 361 -8.90 9.25 -12.92
C GLN A 361 -9.89 10.36 -12.53
N ILE A 362 -9.39 11.41 -11.90
CA ILE A 362 -10.18 12.60 -11.55
C ILE A 362 -9.70 13.76 -12.41
N ASP A 363 -10.58 14.33 -13.21
CA ASP A 363 -10.30 15.55 -13.97
C ASP A 363 -10.25 16.74 -13.02
N VAL A 364 -9.11 17.43 -12.97
CA VAL A 364 -8.85 18.50 -11.98
C VAL A 364 -9.75 19.71 -12.19
N ALA A 365 -10.13 19.99 -13.44
CA ALA A 365 -10.94 21.15 -13.77
C ALA A 365 -12.43 20.94 -13.47
N SER A 366 -12.99 19.80 -13.89
CA SER A 366 -14.42 19.49 -13.75
C SER A 366 -14.77 18.71 -12.48
N GLY A 367 -13.80 18.03 -11.87
CA GLY A 367 -14.02 17.10 -10.76
C GLY A 367 -14.67 15.78 -11.19
N LYS A 368 -14.74 15.48 -12.51
CA LYS A 368 -15.31 14.23 -13.00
C LYS A 368 -14.41 13.06 -12.63
N ALA A 369 -14.98 12.07 -11.93
CA ALA A 369 -14.32 10.81 -11.64
C ALA A 369 -14.64 9.77 -12.72
N THR A 370 -13.61 9.11 -13.25
CA THR A 370 -13.72 8.01 -14.21
C THR A 370 -13.00 6.79 -13.66
N LYS A 371 -13.69 5.65 -13.58
CA LYS A 371 -13.12 4.38 -13.15
C LYS A 371 -12.28 3.81 -14.29
N LEU A 372 -10.96 3.73 -14.11
CA LEU A 372 -10.03 3.21 -15.11
C LEU A 372 -9.90 1.69 -15.08
N ILE A 373 -9.91 1.10 -13.88
CA ILE A 373 -9.84 -0.33 -13.61
C ILE A 373 -10.91 -0.62 -12.57
N GLY A 374 -11.82 -1.53 -12.84
CA GLY A 374 -12.98 -1.78 -12.01
C GLY A 374 -13.03 -3.15 -11.35
N ASP A 375 -12.03 -4.01 -11.58
CA ASP A 375 -12.03 -5.40 -11.14
C ASP A 375 -10.85 -5.67 -10.20
N GLY A 376 -11.12 -6.28 -9.06
CA GLY A 376 -10.13 -6.60 -8.03
C GLY A 376 -9.69 -5.41 -7.19
N SER A 377 -8.57 -5.58 -6.50
CA SER A 377 -7.94 -4.56 -5.66
C SER A 377 -6.64 -4.07 -6.27
N VAL A 378 -6.58 -2.80 -6.65
CA VAL A 378 -5.36 -2.10 -7.07
C VAL A 378 -4.63 -1.63 -5.81
N THR A 379 -3.46 -2.20 -5.52
CA THR A 379 -2.75 -1.96 -4.25
C THR A 379 -1.59 -0.98 -4.37
N SER A 380 -1.09 -0.76 -5.57
CA SER A 380 -0.09 0.29 -5.88
C SER A 380 -0.27 0.75 -7.32
N VAL A 381 0.06 2.00 -7.57
CA VAL A 381 -0.02 2.63 -8.90
C VAL A 381 1.19 3.51 -9.09
N ASP A 382 1.73 3.54 -10.30
CA ASP A 382 2.61 4.60 -10.79
C ASP A 382 2.28 4.93 -12.25
N VAL A 383 2.43 6.20 -12.60
CA VAL A 383 2.10 6.76 -13.91
C VAL A 383 3.26 7.59 -14.44
N ALA A 384 3.71 7.30 -15.65
CA ALA A 384 4.73 8.11 -16.34
C ALA A 384 4.39 8.25 -17.82
N GLY A 385 4.23 9.48 -18.28
CA GLY A 385 3.71 9.76 -19.62
C GLY A 385 2.33 9.09 -19.82
N ASN A 386 2.22 8.25 -20.83
CA ASN A 386 1.01 7.46 -21.10
C ASN A 386 1.08 6.03 -20.51
N SER A 387 2.16 5.68 -19.81
CA SER A 387 2.31 4.36 -19.21
C SER A 387 1.74 4.33 -17.79
N VAL A 388 1.09 3.23 -17.45
CA VAL A 388 0.66 2.94 -16.09
C VAL A 388 1.21 1.59 -15.65
N ALA A 389 1.74 1.53 -14.43
CA ALA A 389 2.13 0.30 -13.76
C ALA A 389 1.34 0.17 -12.46
N ILE A 390 0.79 -1.00 -12.21
CA ILE A 390 0.01 -1.28 -10.99
C ILE A 390 0.41 -2.60 -10.37
N THR A 391 0.14 -2.75 -9.09
CA THR A 391 -0.10 -4.06 -8.50
C THR A 391 -1.59 -4.25 -8.29
N ARG A 392 -2.09 -5.43 -8.66
CA ARG A 392 -3.50 -5.79 -8.51
C ARG A 392 -3.63 -7.23 -8.02
N ASN A 393 -4.58 -7.45 -7.15
CA ASN A 393 -4.96 -8.77 -6.66
C ASN A 393 -6.50 -8.97 -6.71
N SER A 394 -6.96 -10.14 -6.30
CA SER A 394 -8.39 -10.46 -6.14
C SER A 394 -8.56 -11.60 -5.13
N LEU A 395 -9.79 -11.95 -4.79
CA LEU A 395 -10.09 -13.12 -3.96
C LEU A 395 -9.51 -14.44 -4.49
N LYS A 396 -9.07 -14.49 -5.75
CA LYS A 396 -8.55 -15.69 -6.40
C LYS A 396 -7.08 -15.60 -6.83
N SER A 397 -6.42 -14.47 -6.64
CA SER A 397 -5.03 -14.26 -7.02
C SER A 397 -4.34 -13.25 -6.12
N ASN A 398 -3.10 -13.56 -5.73
CA ASN A 398 -2.21 -12.60 -5.08
C ASN A 398 -1.82 -11.44 -6.01
N ASP A 399 -1.10 -10.46 -5.46
CA ASP A 399 -0.63 -9.31 -6.23
C ASP A 399 0.17 -9.71 -7.47
N GLN A 400 -0.20 -9.12 -8.59
CA GLN A 400 0.54 -9.18 -9.85
C GLN A 400 0.97 -7.78 -10.25
N VAL A 401 2.16 -7.64 -10.80
CA VAL A 401 2.57 -6.41 -11.50
C VAL A 401 1.98 -6.43 -12.90
N LEU A 402 1.16 -5.44 -13.19
CA LEU A 402 0.50 -5.24 -14.47
C LEU A 402 0.91 -3.89 -15.05
N VAL A 403 1.05 -3.81 -16.36
CA VAL A 403 1.36 -2.57 -17.07
C VAL A 403 0.41 -2.37 -18.23
N GLY A 404 0.12 -1.12 -18.54
CA GLY A 404 -0.78 -0.74 -19.63
C GLY A 404 -0.52 0.67 -20.10
N LEU A 405 -1.38 1.14 -21.00
CA LEU A 405 -1.40 2.51 -21.44
C LEU A 405 -2.65 3.20 -20.90
N LEU A 406 -2.47 4.43 -20.47
CA LEU A 406 -3.59 5.29 -20.10
C LEU A 406 -4.43 5.58 -21.34
N PRO A 407 -5.75 5.48 -21.23
CA PRO A 407 -6.65 5.80 -22.32
C PRO A 407 -6.78 7.32 -22.54
N ALA A 408 -7.48 7.72 -23.58
CA ALA A 408 -8.01 9.08 -23.67
C ALA A 408 -8.91 9.39 -22.46
N ALA A 409 -9.01 10.68 -22.12
CA ALA A 409 -9.76 11.11 -20.92
C ALA A 409 -11.20 10.58 -20.92
N GLY A 410 -11.59 9.92 -19.85
CA GLY A 410 -12.94 9.43 -19.62
C GLY A 410 -13.21 7.99 -20.08
N GLU A 411 -12.21 7.25 -20.48
CA GLU A 411 -12.32 5.83 -20.86
C GLU A 411 -11.63 4.92 -19.84
N ALA A 412 -12.03 3.66 -19.79
CA ALA A 412 -11.35 2.64 -19.00
C ALA A 412 -10.06 2.18 -19.68
N ILE A 413 -9.08 1.70 -18.89
CA ILE A 413 -7.88 1.06 -19.45
C ILE A 413 -8.30 -0.21 -20.18
N GLY A 414 -7.89 -0.35 -21.43
CA GLY A 414 -8.24 -1.50 -22.26
C GLY A 414 -7.49 -2.76 -21.82
N GLU A 415 -6.26 -2.94 -22.29
CA GLU A 415 -5.47 -4.13 -22.01
C GLU A 415 -4.39 -3.87 -20.97
N LEU A 416 -4.31 -4.75 -19.95
CA LEU A 416 -3.22 -4.81 -18.99
C LEU A 416 -2.38 -6.06 -19.25
N ARG A 417 -1.08 -5.88 -19.43
CA ARG A 417 -0.12 -6.98 -19.58
C ARG A 417 0.47 -7.35 -18.22
N ALA A 418 0.29 -8.60 -17.81
CA ALA A 418 0.94 -9.14 -16.61
C ALA A 418 2.44 -9.30 -16.82
N LEU A 419 3.24 -8.84 -15.87
CA LEU A 419 4.69 -9.03 -15.81
C LEU A 419 5.09 -10.12 -14.84
N THR A 420 4.21 -10.47 -13.91
CA THR A 420 4.39 -11.53 -12.92
C THR A 420 3.21 -12.49 -12.95
N PRO A 421 3.43 -13.78 -12.66
CA PRO A 421 2.38 -14.79 -12.76
C PRO A 421 1.31 -14.62 -11.66
N ALA A 422 0.09 -15.05 -11.95
CA ALA A 422 -0.96 -15.22 -10.96
C ALA A 422 -0.69 -16.46 -10.08
N ALA A 423 -1.32 -16.51 -8.89
CA ALA A 423 -1.18 -17.63 -7.96
C ALA A 423 -1.47 -18.99 -8.61
N GLY A 424 -2.54 -19.11 -9.40
CA GLY A 424 -2.90 -20.34 -10.09
C GLY A 424 -1.92 -20.79 -11.17
N GLU A 425 -1.10 -19.87 -11.71
CA GLU A 425 -0.04 -20.23 -12.67
C GLU A 425 1.20 -20.82 -11.97
N VAL A 426 1.44 -20.42 -10.72
CA VAL A 426 2.56 -20.89 -9.90
C VAL A 426 2.19 -22.17 -9.15
N LEU A 427 1.01 -22.22 -8.56
CA LEU A 427 0.49 -23.33 -7.75
C LEU A 427 -0.39 -24.23 -8.61
N LYS A 428 0.21 -24.92 -9.57
CA LYS A 428 -0.50 -25.75 -10.58
C LYS A 428 -1.27 -26.95 -9.99
N ASP A 429 -0.90 -27.39 -8.80
CA ASP A 429 -1.55 -28.47 -8.05
C ASP A 429 -2.65 -27.98 -7.10
N VAL A 430 -2.84 -26.65 -7.02
CA VAL A 430 -3.85 -26.01 -6.16
C VAL A 430 -5.06 -25.58 -6.97
N SER A 431 -6.23 -25.94 -6.48
CA SER A 431 -7.54 -25.47 -6.94
C SER A 431 -8.07 -24.39 -6.03
N PHE A 432 -8.48 -23.27 -6.60
CA PHE A 432 -9.10 -22.15 -5.89
C PHE A 432 -10.62 -22.22 -6.03
N GLY A 433 -11.32 -21.90 -4.96
CA GLY A 433 -12.77 -21.72 -4.99
C GLY A 433 -13.20 -20.53 -5.85
N ASP A 434 -14.22 -20.71 -6.68
CA ASP A 434 -14.84 -19.61 -7.39
C ASP A 434 -15.55 -18.67 -6.41
N TYR A 435 -15.62 -17.40 -6.74
CA TYR A 435 -16.29 -16.41 -5.90
C TYR A 435 -17.30 -15.59 -6.71
N GLU A 436 -18.27 -15.06 -6.03
CA GLU A 436 -19.24 -14.12 -6.60
C GLU A 436 -19.69 -13.11 -5.55
N GLN A 437 -19.99 -11.90 -5.98
CA GLN A 437 -20.64 -10.89 -5.18
C GLN A 437 -22.15 -11.11 -5.20
N PHE A 438 -22.83 -10.83 -4.10
CA PHE A 438 -24.27 -10.83 -4.01
C PHE A 438 -24.78 -9.64 -3.21
N GLU A 439 -26.05 -9.30 -3.39
CA GLU A 439 -26.72 -8.18 -2.76
C GLU A 439 -27.98 -8.65 -2.03
N PHE A 440 -28.32 -7.92 -0.97
CA PHE A 440 -29.57 -8.12 -0.23
C PHE A 440 -30.02 -6.81 0.42
N LYS A 441 -31.23 -6.78 0.97
CA LYS A 441 -31.76 -5.64 1.73
C LYS A 441 -31.43 -5.80 3.20
N GLY A 442 -30.51 -4.94 3.70
CA GLY A 442 -30.05 -4.91 5.08
C GLY A 442 -30.89 -4.02 6.00
N TRP A 443 -30.21 -3.43 6.99
CA TRP A 443 -30.78 -2.42 7.85
C TRP A 443 -31.31 -1.24 7.01
N ASN A 444 -32.37 -0.58 7.49
CA ASN A 444 -33.03 0.53 6.79
C ASN A 444 -33.50 0.20 5.36
N ASN A 445 -33.56 -1.06 4.98
CA ASN A 445 -33.84 -1.50 3.60
C ASN A 445 -32.80 -1.01 2.56
N ASP A 446 -31.60 -0.67 3.00
CA ASP A 446 -30.48 -0.29 2.13
C ASP A 446 -29.90 -1.53 1.44
N THR A 447 -29.26 -1.32 0.30
CA THR A 447 -28.56 -2.41 -0.39
C THR A 447 -27.24 -2.67 0.31
N VAL A 448 -27.05 -3.90 0.77
CA VAL A 448 -25.83 -4.41 1.40
C VAL A 448 -25.22 -5.46 0.48
N HIS A 449 -23.90 -5.46 0.39
CA HIS A 449 -23.13 -6.34 -0.48
C HIS A 449 -22.39 -7.40 0.35
N GLY A 450 -22.17 -8.54 -0.26
CA GLY A 450 -21.35 -9.60 0.30
C GLY A 450 -20.69 -10.44 -0.77
N TYR A 451 -19.72 -11.24 -0.36
CA TYR A 451 -19.05 -12.21 -1.22
C TYR A 451 -19.28 -13.63 -0.70
N VAL A 452 -19.45 -14.55 -1.64
CA VAL A 452 -19.36 -15.99 -1.39
C VAL A 452 -18.17 -16.53 -2.12
N VAL A 453 -17.34 -17.34 -1.42
CA VAL A 453 -16.29 -18.14 -2.03
C VAL A 453 -16.68 -19.61 -1.89
N LYS A 454 -16.83 -20.30 -3.02
CA LYS A 454 -17.20 -21.71 -3.07
C LYS A 454 -16.03 -22.60 -2.61
N PRO A 455 -16.27 -23.79 -2.06
CA PRO A 455 -15.19 -24.73 -1.79
C PRO A 455 -14.37 -25.04 -3.04
N HIS A 456 -13.07 -25.30 -2.90
CA HIS A 456 -12.20 -25.59 -4.03
C HIS A 456 -12.67 -26.79 -4.87
N ASN A 457 -13.39 -27.70 -4.25
CA ASN A 457 -13.93 -28.94 -4.83
C ASN A 457 -15.46 -28.90 -4.94
N TYR A 458 -16.03 -27.71 -5.09
CA TYR A 458 -17.48 -27.50 -5.18
C TYR A 458 -18.14 -28.38 -6.23
N GLN A 459 -19.28 -28.97 -5.86
CA GLN A 459 -20.16 -29.73 -6.74
C GLN A 459 -21.60 -29.27 -6.52
N GLU A 460 -22.28 -28.95 -7.58
CA GLU A 460 -23.67 -28.53 -7.52
C GLU A 460 -24.55 -29.61 -6.86
N GLY A 461 -25.49 -29.18 -6.02
CA GLY A 461 -26.40 -30.07 -5.29
C GLY A 461 -25.80 -30.74 -4.05
N LYS A 462 -24.54 -30.41 -3.67
CA LYS A 462 -23.98 -30.84 -2.39
C LYS A 462 -23.99 -29.73 -1.36
N SER A 463 -24.24 -30.08 -0.11
CA SER A 463 -24.13 -29.17 1.02
C SER A 463 -22.72 -29.14 1.58
N TYR A 464 -22.28 -27.97 2.02
CA TYR A 464 -20.94 -27.71 2.56
C TYR A 464 -21.03 -26.97 3.91
N PRO A 465 -20.08 -27.18 4.82
CA PRO A 465 -19.99 -26.34 6.01
C PRO A 465 -19.66 -24.90 5.60
N VAL A 466 -20.17 -23.93 6.36
CA VAL A 466 -19.96 -22.51 6.07
C VAL A 466 -19.01 -21.88 7.07
N ALA A 467 -18.02 -21.15 6.57
CA ALA A 467 -17.21 -20.22 7.33
C ALA A 467 -17.79 -18.80 7.11
N PHE A 468 -18.41 -18.23 8.12
CA PHE A 468 -18.91 -16.86 8.07
C PHE A 468 -17.86 -15.92 8.63
N LEU A 469 -17.18 -15.18 7.78
CA LEU A 469 -16.13 -14.26 8.15
C LEU A 469 -16.71 -12.86 8.34
N ILE A 470 -16.44 -12.26 9.50
CA ILE A 470 -16.89 -10.92 9.87
C ILE A 470 -15.66 -10.05 10.03
N HIS A 471 -15.54 -8.99 9.23
CA HIS A 471 -14.40 -8.10 9.33
C HIS A 471 -14.49 -7.18 10.54
N GLY A 472 -13.35 -6.74 11.02
CA GLY A 472 -13.20 -5.70 12.01
C GLY A 472 -13.04 -4.32 11.38
N GLY A 473 -12.67 -3.39 12.20
CA GLY A 473 -12.47 -1.98 11.84
C GLY A 473 -13.23 -1.08 12.80
N PRO A 474 -14.55 -0.95 12.68
CA PRO A 474 -15.47 -1.57 11.70
C PRO A 474 -15.48 -0.92 10.32
N GLN A 475 -14.89 0.29 10.21
CA GLN A 475 -14.79 0.99 8.94
C GLN A 475 -13.67 0.36 8.08
N GLY A 476 -14.08 -0.51 7.19
CA GLY A 476 -13.25 -1.28 6.29
C GLY A 476 -14.12 -2.11 5.35
N SER A 477 -13.55 -2.97 4.54
CA SER A 477 -14.26 -3.91 3.67
C SER A 477 -13.46 -5.20 3.56
N PHE A 478 -14.12 -6.35 3.42
CA PHE A 478 -13.44 -7.54 2.93
C PHE A 478 -13.06 -7.38 1.47
N GLY A 479 -13.98 -6.87 0.66
CA GLY A 479 -13.80 -6.60 -0.76
C GLY A 479 -13.27 -7.78 -1.57
N ASN A 480 -13.04 -7.53 -2.87
CA ASN A 480 -12.41 -8.44 -3.80
C ASN A 480 -10.88 -8.31 -3.71
N GLY A 481 -10.29 -8.72 -2.58
CA GLY A 481 -8.89 -8.56 -2.29
C GLY A 481 -8.21 -9.82 -1.74
N TRP A 482 -6.90 -9.95 -2.00
CA TRP A 482 -6.09 -11.03 -1.45
C TRP A 482 -5.51 -10.64 -0.10
N SER A 483 -5.77 -11.45 0.93
CA SER A 483 -5.16 -11.27 2.25
C SER A 483 -4.14 -12.36 2.52
N TYR A 484 -2.95 -11.99 3.01
CA TYR A 484 -1.98 -12.95 3.51
C TYR A 484 -2.19 -13.31 4.99
N ARG A 485 -3.25 -12.80 5.62
CA ARG A 485 -3.59 -13.07 7.03
C ARG A 485 -4.92 -13.82 7.14
N TRP A 486 -6.01 -13.22 6.71
CA TRP A 486 -7.35 -13.79 6.75
C TRP A 486 -7.85 -14.02 5.33
N ASN A 487 -7.42 -15.13 4.73
CA ASN A 487 -7.72 -15.42 3.32
C ASN A 487 -8.88 -16.41 3.20
N PRO A 488 -9.99 -16.04 2.56
CA PRO A 488 -11.13 -16.93 2.39
C PRO A 488 -10.80 -18.20 1.60
N GLN A 489 -9.80 -18.16 0.71
CA GLN A 489 -9.38 -19.33 -0.05
C GLN A 489 -8.74 -20.43 0.81
N THR A 490 -8.19 -20.11 1.99
CA THR A 490 -7.69 -21.14 2.90
C THR A 490 -8.82 -21.94 3.54
N TYR A 491 -9.96 -21.30 3.82
CA TYR A 491 -11.17 -21.99 4.27
C TYR A 491 -11.81 -22.79 3.13
N ALA A 492 -11.91 -22.19 1.94
CA ALA A 492 -12.39 -22.85 0.74
C ALA A 492 -11.55 -24.08 0.38
N GLY A 493 -10.23 -23.98 0.57
CA GLY A 493 -9.27 -25.06 0.39
C GLY A 493 -9.47 -26.26 1.34
N GLN A 494 -10.13 -26.04 2.49
CA GLN A 494 -10.52 -27.08 3.44
C GLN A 494 -11.96 -27.55 3.25
N GLY A 495 -12.63 -27.17 2.16
CA GLY A 495 -13.97 -27.61 1.81
C GLY A 495 -15.10 -26.81 2.42
N TYR A 496 -14.85 -25.61 2.96
CA TYR A 496 -15.89 -24.69 3.43
C TYR A 496 -16.38 -23.79 2.30
N ALA A 497 -17.68 -23.50 2.27
CA ALA A 497 -18.19 -22.30 1.62
C ALA A 497 -17.89 -21.10 2.54
N VAL A 498 -17.43 -19.99 1.98
CA VAL A 498 -17.10 -18.80 2.79
C VAL A 498 -18.09 -17.70 2.46
N VAL A 499 -18.68 -17.08 3.49
CA VAL A 499 -19.59 -15.93 3.37
C VAL A 499 -18.95 -14.73 4.05
N MET A 500 -18.92 -13.59 3.39
CA MET A 500 -18.42 -12.31 3.90
C MET A 500 -19.43 -11.22 3.57
N ILE A 501 -19.74 -10.36 4.54
CA ILE A 501 -20.72 -9.27 4.39
C ILE A 501 -20.04 -7.95 4.70
N ASP A 502 -20.20 -6.98 3.82
CA ASP A 502 -19.82 -5.58 4.06
C ASP A 502 -21.03 -4.85 4.67
N PHE A 503 -21.19 -5.00 5.98
CA PHE A 503 -22.29 -4.44 6.77
C PHE A 503 -22.19 -2.90 6.89
N HIS A 504 -23.27 -2.22 7.35
CA HIS A 504 -23.24 -0.78 7.62
C HIS A 504 -22.08 -0.42 8.56
N GLY A 505 -21.26 0.52 8.11
CA GLY A 505 -19.95 0.85 8.66
C GLY A 505 -18.81 0.57 7.68
N SER A 506 -19.01 -0.35 6.72
CA SER A 506 -17.99 -0.68 5.73
C SER A 506 -17.73 0.50 4.78
N THR A 507 -16.50 0.55 4.25
CA THR A 507 -16.06 1.55 3.27
C THR A 507 -16.45 1.19 1.84
N GLY A 508 -16.49 2.18 0.94
CA GLY A 508 -16.76 1.96 -0.48
C GLY A 508 -18.24 2.07 -0.88
N TYR A 509 -19.14 2.31 0.06
CA TYR A 509 -20.59 2.41 -0.17
C TYR A 509 -21.15 3.82 0.05
N GLY A 510 -20.27 4.81 0.13
CA GLY A 510 -20.57 6.20 0.46
C GLY A 510 -20.39 6.52 1.95
N GLN A 511 -20.17 7.80 2.26
CA GLN A 511 -19.86 8.22 3.63
C GLN A 511 -21.03 7.97 4.60
N ALA A 512 -22.27 8.13 4.15
CA ALA A 512 -23.46 7.85 4.98
C ALA A 512 -23.53 6.37 5.43
N PHE A 513 -23.14 5.42 4.56
CA PHE A 513 -23.09 4.01 4.89
C PHE A 513 -21.99 3.72 5.92
N THR A 514 -20.80 4.34 5.76
CA THR A 514 -19.69 4.24 6.70
C THR A 514 -20.04 4.83 8.06
N ASP A 515 -20.71 5.98 8.10
CA ASP A 515 -21.13 6.66 9.34
C ASP A 515 -22.20 5.91 10.12
N ALA A 516 -22.99 5.10 9.44
CA ALA A 516 -24.17 4.45 10.01
C ALA A 516 -23.87 3.57 11.24
N ILE A 517 -22.67 3.04 11.36
CA ILE A 517 -22.28 2.23 12.52
C ILE A 517 -21.92 3.07 13.75
N SER A 518 -21.57 4.37 13.57
CA SER A 518 -21.12 5.21 14.68
C SER A 518 -22.16 5.26 15.79
N GLN A 519 -21.80 4.81 17.00
CA GLN A 519 -22.66 4.61 18.18
C GLN A 519 -23.78 3.55 17.99
N HIS A 520 -23.73 2.74 16.92
CA HIS A 520 -24.68 1.69 16.59
C HIS A 520 -24.00 0.34 16.34
N TRP A 521 -23.01 0.02 17.14
CA TRP A 521 -22.11 -1.13 16.95
C TRP A 521 -22.81 -2.50 17.09
N GLY A 522 -23.91 -2.57 17.85
CA GLY A 522 -24.58 -3.81 18.20
C GLY A 522 -25.94 -4.05 17.52
N ASP A 523 -26.47 -3.09 16.79
CA ASP A 523 -27.80 -3.16 16.16
C ASP A 523 -27.72 -3.24 14.63
N ARG A 524 -27.29 -2.16 13.96
CA ARG A 524 -27.31 -2.06 12.49
C ARG A 524 -26.43 -3.11 11.79
N PRO A 525 -25.15 -3.29 12.16
CA PRO A 525 -24.33 -4.33 11.54
C PRO A 525 -24.82 -5.74 11.87
N LEU A 526 -25.40 -5.97 13.06
CA LEU A 526 -25.97 -7.28 13.39
C LEU A 526 -27.15 -7.63 12.50
N GLU A 527 -28.05 -6.66 12.23
CA GLU A 527 -29.17 -6.86 11.31
C GLU A 527 -28.69 -7.20 9.90
N ASP A 528 -27.67 -6.48 9.40
CA ASP A 528 -27.06 -6.77 8.09
C ASP A 528 -26.46 -8.17 8.04
N LEU A 529 -25.70 -8.54 9.07
CA LEU A 529 -25.06 -9.85 9.14
C LEU A 529 -26.08 -10.99 9.17
N GLN A 530 -27.18 -10.86 9.93
CA GLN A 530 -28.25 -11.84 10.00
C GLN A 530 -28.99 -11.97 8.66
N LYS A 531 -29.39 -10.82 8.07
CA LYS A 531 -30.08 -10.81 6.77
C LYS A 531 -29.17 -11.30 5.64
N GLY A 532 -27.88 -10.95 5.68
CA GLY A 532 -26.88 -11.43 4.72
C GLY A 532 -26.64 -12.92 4.81
N TRP A 533 -26.60 -13.46 6.02
CA TRP A 533 -26.55 -14.91 6.25
C TRP A 533 -27.77 -15.62 5.61
N ASP A 534 -28.99 -15.14 5.89
CA ASP A 534 -30.23 -15.71 5.34
C ASP A 534 -30.26 -15.61 3.81
N ALA A 535 -29.79 -14.46 3.25
CA ALA A 535 -29.72 -14.27 1.81
C ALA A 535 -28.73 -15.25 1.15
N ALA A 536 -27.55 -15.45 1.77
CA ALA A 536 -26.55 -16.38 1.29
C ALA A 536 -27.08 -17.83 1.32
N LEU A 537 -27.69 -18.27 2.43
CA LEU A 537 -28.26 -19.59 2.54
C LEU A 537 -29.36 -19.83 1.49
N LYS A 538 -30.22 -18.83 1.26
CA LYS A 538 -31.30 -18.94 0.26
C LYS A 538 -30.77 -19.03 -1.17
N LYS A 539 -29.69 -18.30 -1.48
CA LYS A 539 -29.13 -18.24 -2.84
C LYS A 539 -28.26 -19.45 -3.16
N TYR A 540 -27.57 -20.00 -2.16
CA TYR A 540 -26.54 -21.04 -2.33
C TYR A 540 -26.88 -22.36 -1.61
N SER A 541 -28.15 -22.62 -1.32
CA SER A 541 -28.61 -23.87 -0.67
C SER A 541 -28.51 -25.10 -1.57
#